data_410dd45e6d0b283487c4628dde7c7f13
#
_entry.id   410dd45e6d0b283487c4628dde7c7f13
#
_cell.length_a   1.000
_cell.length_b   1.000
_cell.length_c   1.000
_cell.angle_alpha   90.00
_cell.angle_beta   90.00
_cell.angle_gamma   90.00
#
_symmetry.space_group_name_H-M   'P 1'
#
loop_
_entity.id
_entity.type
_entity.pdbx_description
1 polymer ?
#
loop_
_entity_poly.entity_id
_entity_poly.type
_entity_poly.pdbx_seq_one_letter_code
_entity_poly.pdbx_strand_id
1 'polypeptide(L)'
;MKLLMLCREPRLYSCQRLKEAAESCGHQMDILDPNRCILKLDKNQPHFSLYYQQNAESELYLLPDYDAVLPRFGTTSTQMGCAVLRHFQGKGVYCLNKEQAFLAARDKWRSLQMLLEQGIPVPNSVLSGCEVEPKQAIKQTTAPMIIKTLKGSQGIGVILAERPQSAVSILETLKDTNVAVLLQDFVEEAKGTDIRCFVIGDKVVATMQRIGQDGEFRANFHRGGTAEKVKLTEDEKNIAIRATKALGLAVAGVDLIHSKEGLLVLEVNASPGLEMIEKTSGIDIALQMILFLEQQVKQ
;
A
#
# COMPACT_ATOMS: atom_id res chain seq x y z
N MET A 1 4.00 11.47 23.62
CA MET A 1 3.94 12.17 22.31
C MET A 1 2.49 12.44 21.94
N LYS A 2 2.27 13.48 21.14
CA LYS A 2 1.00 13.76 20.46
C LYS A 2 1.09 13.30 19.01
N LEU A 3 0.35 12.26 18.66
CA LEU A 3 0.37 11.61 17.36
C LEU A 3 -0.88 11.98 16.54
N LEU A 4 -0.73 12.06 15.23
CA LEU A 4 -1.84 12.23 14.30
C LEU A 4 -1.93 11.02 13.37
N MET A 5 -3.07 10.37 13.31
CA MET A 5 -3.39 9.39 12.29
C MET A 5 -4.30 10.02 11.23
N LEU A 6 -3.88 10.00 9.98
CA LEU A 6 -4.71 10.44 8.85
C LEU A 6 -5.54 9.27 8.36
N CYS A 7 -6.82 9.25 8.66
CA CYS A 7 -7.74 8.17 8.30
C CYS A 7 -9.16 8.70 8.12
N ARG A 8 -9.84 8.27 7.06
CA ARG A 8 -11.24 8.57 6.79
C ARG A 8 -12.20 7.67 7.57
N GLU A 9 -11.77 6.42 7.84
CA GLU A 9 -12.59 5.37 8.45
C GLU A 9 -11.99 4.92 9.80
N PRO A 10 -12.14 5.72 10.87
CA PRO A 10 -11.49 5.45 12.16
C PRO A 10 -11.96 4.16 12.83
N ARG A 11 -13.10 3.60 12.41
CA ARG A 11 -13.66 2.34 12.95
C ARG A 11 -12.97 1.09 12.43
N LEU A 12 -12.13 1.20 11.40
CA LEU A 12 -11.37 0.05 10.87
C LEU A 12 -10.47 -0.54 11.95
N TYR A 13 -10.40 -1.87 11.99
CA TYR A 13 -9.57 -2.63 12.92
C TYR A 13 -8.15 -2.04 13.08
N SER A 14 -7.45 -1.83 11.96
CA SER A 14 -6.08 -1.30 11.98
C SER A 14 -5.97 0.08 12.65
N CYS A 15 -6.99 0.93 12.50
CA CYS A 15 -6.99 2.27 13.12
C CYS A 15 -7.23 2.18 14.62
N GLN A 16 -8.15 1.33 15.05
CA GLN A 16 -8.42 1.09 16.47
C GLN A 16 -7.20 0.49 17.16
N ARG A 17 -6.59 -0.54 16.57
CA ARG A 17 -5.39 -1.19 17.12
C ARG A 17 -4.20 -0.22 17.28
N LEU A 18 -3.95 0.62 16.27
CA LEU A 18 -2.88 1.63 16.34
C LEU A 18 -3.15 2.68 17.42
N LYS A 19 -4.42 3.09 17.60
CA LYS A 19 -4.81 4.01 18.65
C LYS A 19 -4.61 3.38 20.03
N GLU A 20 -5.12 2.16 20.25
CA GLU A 20 -4.94 1.40 21.49
C GLU A 20 -3.47 1.20 21.83
N ALA A 21 -2.63 0.83 20.86
CA ALA A 21 -1.20 0.66 21.04
C ALA A 21 -0.51 1.99 21.42
N ALA A 22 -0.88 3.11 20.79
CA ALA A 22 -0.35 4.42 21.14
C ALA A 22 -0.73 4.82 22.57
N GLU A 23 -2.00 4.66 22.95
CA GLU A 23 -2.50 4.96 24.29
C GLU A 23 -1.85 4.07 25.36
N SER A 24 -1.62 2.78 25.06
CA SER A 24 -0.91 1.85 25.97
C SER A 24 0.56 2.23 26.20
N CYS A 25 1.18 2.92 25.22
CA CYS A 25 2.51 3.50 25.34
C CYS A 25 2.51 4.91 25.98
N GLY A 26 1.36 5.39 26.48
CA GLY A 26 1.24 6.71 27.09
C GLY A 26 1.23 7.88 26.11
N HIS A 27 0.83 7.64 24.85
CA HIS A 27 0.70 8.67 23.83
C HIS A 27 -0.76 9.08 23.62
N GLN A 28 -0.97 10.31 23.18
CA GLN A 28 -2.26 10.76 22.68
C GLN A 28 -2.29 10.61 21.15
N MET A 29 -3.35 10.03 20.59
CA MET A 29 -3.52 9.89 19.15
C MET A 29 -4.84 10.48 18.69
N ASP A 30 -4.75 11.54 17.88
CA ASP A 30 -5.89 12.09 17.13
C ASP A 30 -6.04 11.35 15.80
N ILE A 31 -7.29 11.14 15.36
CA ILE A 31 -7.59 10.51 14.05
C ILE A 31 -8.42 11.50 13.25
N LEU A 32 -7.89 11.96 12.12
CA LEU A 32 -8.52 12.98 11.29
C LEU A 32 -8.65 12.52 9.84
N ASP A 33 -9.78 12.89 9.20
CA ASP A 33 -9.96 12.71 7.75
C ASP A 33 -9.22 13.82 6.99
N PRO A 34 -8.19 13.48 6.17
CA PRO A 34 -7.44 14.48 5.44
C PRO A 34 -8.29 15.31 4.47
N ASN A 35 -9.44 14.79 4.02
CA ASN A 35 -10.34 15.53 3.13
C ASN A 35 -11.07 16.69 3.83
N ARG A 36 -10.99 16.79 5.16
CA ARG A 36 -11.56 17.85 5.97
C ARG A 36 -10.54 18.91 6.39
N CYS A 37 -9.35 18.88 5.79
CA CYS A 37 -8.26 19.80 6.06
C CYS A 37 -8.26 21.00 5.10
N ILE A 38 -7.89 22.17 5.60
CA ILE A 38 -7.47 23.32 4.79
C ILE A 38 -5.98 23.56 5.06
N LEU A 39 -5.21 23.51 4.00
CA LEU A 39 -3.76 23.76 4.00
C LEU A 39 -3.51 25.21 3.61
N LYS A 40 -2.81 25.97 4.43
CA LYS A 40 -2.43 27.35 4.15
C LYS A 40 -0.91 27.46 4.09
N LEU A 41 -0.42 28.05 3.03
CA LEU A 41 0.99 28.49 2.90
C LEU A 41 1.04 30.00 3.08
N ASP A 42 1.97 30.47 3.92
CA ASP A 42 2.20 31.90 4.14
C ASP A 42 3.68 32.22 3.91
N LYS A 43 3.97 33.36 3.27
CA LYS A 43 5.34 33.85 3.08
C LYS A 43 5.99 34.22 4.41
N ASN A 44 5.20 34.58 5.40
CA ASN A 44 5.64 34.90 6.76
C ASN A 44 5.46 33.68 7.67
N GLN A 45 6.16 33.66 8.81
CA GLN A 45 6.00 32.61 9.82
C GLN A 45 4.62 32.68 10.50
N PRO A 46 3.99 31.54 10.78
CA PRO A 46 4.40 30.17 10.38
C PRO A 46 4.08 29.93 8.89
N HIS A 47 5.06 29.40 8.14
CA HIS A 47 4.90 29.15 6.71
C HIS A 47 3.82 28.10 6.39
N PHE A 48 3.58 27.17 7.32
CA PHE A 48 2.67 26.03 7.15
C PHE A 48 1.61 26.05 8.26
N SER A 49 0.37 26.31 7.91
CA SER A 49 -0.77 26.22 8.82
C SER A 49 -1.79 25.22 8.31
N LEU A 50 -2.35 24.41 9.20
CA LEU A 50 -3.32 23.38 8.89
C LEU A 50 -4.56 23.57 9.73
N TYR A 51 -5.70 23.76 9.07
CA TYR A 51 -7.00 23.90 9.70
C TYR A 51 -7.84 22.65 9.44
N TYR A 52 -8.72 22.34 10.38
CA TYR A 52 -9.61 21.18 10.31
C TYR A 52 -11.05 21.57 10.61
N GLN A 53 -11.99 20.99 9.85
CA GLN A 53 -13.42 21.10 10.09
C GLN A 53 -14.00 19.71 10.39
N GLN A 54 -14.48 19.50 11.61
CA GLN A 54 -14.93 18.17 12.05
C GLN A 54 -16.17 17.66 11.29
N ASN A 55 -17.11 18.56 11.04
CA ASN A 55 -18.32 18.31 10.23
C ASN A 55 -18.77 19.62 9.55
N ALA A 56 -19.79 19.57 8.71
CA ALA A 56 -20.26 20.73 7.94
C ALA A 56 -20.74 21.90 8.82
N GLU A 57 -21.16 21.63 10.05
CA GLU A 57 -21.72 22.64 10.98
C GLU A 57 -20.68 23.13 11.99
N SER A 58 -19.54 22.46 12.13
CA SER A 58 -18.49 22.86 13.07
C SER A 58 -17.66 24.01 12.54
N GLU A 59 -17.16 24.85 13.44
CA GLU A 59 -16.20 25.87 13.09
C GLU A 59 -14.86 25.26 12.65
N LEU A 60 -14.19 25.99 11.79
CA LEU A 60 -12.82 25.67 11.37
C LEU A 60 -11.84 26.04 12.50
N TYR A 61 -10.98 25.12 12.90
CA TYR A 61 -9.97 25.40 13.91
C TYR A 61 -8.56 25.04 13.43
N LEU A 62 -7.57 25.77 13.92
CA LEU A 62 -6.15 25.52 13.66
C LEU A 62 -5.74 24.24 14.39
N LEU A 63 -5.14 23.30 13.66
CA LEU A 63 -4.60 22.08 14.28
C LEU A 63 -3.40 22.41 15.18
N PRO A 64 -3.29 21.73 16.30
CA PRO A 64 -2.10 21.82 17.15
C PRO A 64 -0.88 21.18 16.47
N ASP A 65 0.27 21.35 17.10
CA ASP A 65 1.46 20.64 16.66
C ASP A 65 1.40 19.16 17.08
N TYR A 66 1.98 18.30 16.23
CA TYR A 66 2.10 16.87 16.45
C TYR A 66 3.57 16.45 16.35
N ASP A 67 3.94 15.45 17.13
CA ASP A 67 5.29 14.88 17.11
C ASP A 67 5.51 13.96 15.91
N ALA A 68 4.46 13.26 15.47
CA ALA A 68 4.51 12.41 14.29
C ALA A 68 3.13 12.20 13.65
N VAL A 69 3.15 11.80 12.36
CA VAL A 69 1.95 11.55 11.54
C VAL A 69 1.99 10.15 10.94
N LEU A 70 0.88 9.40 11.06
CA LEU A 70 0.69 8.08 10.46
C LEU A 70 -0.35 8.14 9.33
N PRO A 71 0.02 7.87 8.07
CA PRO A 71 -0.94 7.78 6.98
C PRO A 71 -1.66 6.42 6.98
N ARG A 72 -2.99 6.45 7.16
CA ARG A 72 -3.87 5.27 7.09
C ARG A 72 -5.07 5.51 6.16
N PHE A 73 -4.94 6.40 5.21
CA PHE A 73 -5.99 6.72 4.24
C PHE A 73 -5.97 5.80 3.01
N GLY A 74 -7.16 5.59 2.45
CA GLY A 74 -7.37 4.79 1.23
C GLY A 74 -7.14 5.57 -0.07
N THR A 75 -7.46 4.95 -1.21
CA THR A 75 -7.26 5.50 -2.57
C THR A 75 -8.04 6.80 -2.80
N THR A 76 -9.25 6.90 -2.27
CA THR A 76 -10.12 8.08 -2.43
C THR A 76 -9.60 9.34 -1.74
N SER A 77 -8.69 9.19 -0.76
CA SER A 77 -8.09 10.32 -0.03
C SER A 77 -6.61 10.51 -0.34
N THR A 78 -6.08 9.83 -1.37
CA THR A 78 -4.63 9.85 -1.66
C THR A 78 -4.14 11.27 -1.93
N GLN A 79 -4.84 12.06 -2.75
CA GLN A 79 -4.42 13.40 -3.10
C GLN A 79 -4.33 14.32 -1.87
N MET A 80 -5.41 14.45 -1.11
CA MET A 80 -5.43 15.29 0.10
C MET A 80 -4.56 14.72 1.21
N GLY A 81 -4.56 13.40 1.42
CA GLY A 81 -3.71 12.75 2.41
C GLY A 81 -2.23 12.99 2.17
N CYS A 82 -1.77 12.90 0.93
CA CYS A 82 -0.40 13.19 0.55
C CYS A 82 -0.07 14.69 0.66
N ALA A 83 -1.00 15.57 0.31
CA ALA A 83 -0.81 17.01 0.53
C ALA A 83 -0.64 17.35 2.02
N VAL A 84 -1.48 16.76 2.89
CA VAL A 84 -1.35 16.91 4.36
C VAL A 84 -0.03 16.34 4.87
N LEU A 85 0.38 15.14 4.42
CA LEU A 85 1.70 14.57 4.78
C LEU A 85 2.85 15.51 4.38
N ARG A 86 2.81 16.01 3.13
CA ARG A 86 3.83 16.93 2.63
C ARG A 86 3.90 18.21 3.44
N HIS A 87 2.74 18.71 3.89
CA HIS A 87 2.63 19.88 4.75
C HIS A 87 3.31 19.65 6.11
N PHE A 88 3.05 18.50 6.77
CA PHE A 88 3.72 18.14 8.01
C PHE A 88 5.23 17.92 7.83
N GLN A 89 5.66 17.30 6.73
CA GLN A 89 7.09 17.18 6.39
C GLN A 89 7.76 18.55 6.22
N GLY A 90 7.05 19.53 5.63
CA GLY A 90 7.52 20.91 5.53
C GLY A 90 7.69 21.60 6.89
N LYS A 91 6.92 21.19 7.91
CA LYS A 91 7.07 21.61 9.31
C LYS A 91 8.18 20.84 10.06
N GLY A 92 8.85 19.87 9.43
CA GLY A 92 9.85 19.03 10.07
C GLY A 92 9.27 17.88 10.90
N VAL A 93 7.96 17.61 10.82
CA VAL A 93 7.30 16.53 11.56
C VAL A 93 7.58 15.18 10.91
N TYR A 94 7.92 14.17 11.72
CA TYR A 94 8.14 12.81 11.23
C TYR A 94 6.84 12.19 10.70
N CYS A 95 6.89 11.61 9.50
CA CYS A 95 5.76 10.93 8.86
C CYS A 95 6.10 9.45 8.59
N LEU A 96 5.28 8.56 9.09
CA LEU A 96 5.41 7.10 8.93
C LEU A 96 4.29 6.55 8.02
N ASN A 97 4.43 6.50 6.72
CA ASN A 97 5.54 6.75 5.79
C ASN A 97 5.56 8.21 5.27
N LYS A 98 6.67 8.58 4.58
CA LYS A 98 6.78 9.86 3.87
C LYS A 98 5.88 9.91 2.63
N GLU A 99 5.46 11.11 2.25
CA GLU A 99 4.54 11.34 1.13
C GLU A 99 5.02 10.74 -0.19
N GLN A 100 6.27 10.98 -0.59
CA GLN A 100 6.82 10.47 -1.85
C GLN A 100 6.85 8.93 -1.92
N ALA A 101 7.22 8.27 -0.82
CA ALA A 101 7.21 6.82 -0.71
C ALA A 101 5.78 6.26 -0.79
N PHE A 102 4.84 6.96 -0.14
CA PHE A 102 3.43 6.59 -0.18
C PHE A 102 2.86 6.68 -1.60
N LEU A 103 3.15 7.74 -2.35
CA LEU A 103 2.75 7.90 -3.75
C LEU A 103 3.42 6.86 -4.66
N ALA A 104 4.72 6.59 -4.46
CA ALA A 104 5.43 5.57 -5.25
C ALA A 104 4.79 4.19 -5.10
N ALA A 105 4.42 3.80 -3.87
CA ALA A 105 3.74 2.54 -3.60
C ALA A 105 2.30 2.49 -4.14
N ARG A 106 1.64 3.63 -4.30
CA ARG A 106 0.29 3.72 -4.88
C ARG A 106 0.27 3.62 -6.41
N ASP A 107 1.37 3.91 -7.06
CA ASP A 107 1.53 3.79 -8.51
C ASP A 107 2.11 2.41 -8.84
N LYS A 108 1.26 1.51 -9.34
CA LYS A 108 1.63 0.12 -9.65
C LYS A 108 2.79 0.03 -10.63
N TRP A 109 2.81 0.87 -11.66
CA TRP A 109 3.88 0.83 -12.67
C TRP A 109 5.18 1.38 -12.12
N ARG A 110 5.13 2.56 -11.51
CA ARG A 110 6.30 3.20 -10.89
C ARG A 110 6.93 2.30 -9.82
N SER A 111 6.12 1.63 -8.99
CA SER A 111 6.65 0.71 -7.98
C SER A 111 7.42 -0.45 -8.60
N LEU A 112 6.92 -1.05 -9.68
CA LEU A 112 7.62 -2.12 -10.40
C LEU A 112 8.93 -1.63 -11.02
N GLN A 113 8.96 -0.43 -11.61
CA GLN A 113 10.19 0.17 -12.15
C GLN A 113 11.24 0.35 -11.04
N MET A 114 10.86 0.96 -9.90
CA MET A 114 11.77 1.18 -8.77
C MET A 114 12.29 -0.14 -8.17
N LEU A 115 11.47 -1.19 -8.13
CA LEU A 115 11.90 -2.52 -7.69
C LEU A 115 12.95 -3.11 -8.65
N LEU A 116 12.68 -3.08 -9.96
CA LEU A 116 13.62 -3.58 -10.97
C LEU A 116 14.94 -2.81 -11.00
N GLU A 117 14.92 -1.49 -10.84
CA GLU A 117 16.13 -0.65 -10.73
C GLU A 117 17.05 -1.12 -9.56
N GLN A 118 16.47 -1.70 -8.51
CA GLN A 118 17.20 -2.25 -7.37
C GLN A 118 17.49 -3.77 -7.50
N GLY A 119 17.26 -4.34 -8.68
CA GLY A 119 17.47 -5.78 -8.93
C GLY A 119 16.55 -6.66 -8.10
N ILE A 120 15.34 -6.19 -7.80
CA ILE A 120 14.35 -6.98 -7.08
C ILE A 120 13.42 -7.62 -8.11
N PRO A 121 13.25 -8.97 -8.06
CA PRO A 121 12.48 -9.67 -9.06
C PRO A 121 10.98 -9.37 -8.95
N VAL A 122 10.36 -9.06 -10.10
CA VAL A 122 8.92 -8.84 -10.26
C VAL A 122 8.41 -9.66 -11.45
N PRO A 123 7.13 -10.00 -11.55
CA PRO A 123 6.60 -10.63 -12.75
C PRO A 123 6.78 -9.75 -13.99
N ASN A 124 7.07 -10.36 -15.16
CA ASN A 124 7.15 -9.60 -16.41
C ASN A 124 5.87 -8.78 -16.60
N SER A 125 6.05 -7.54 -16.94
CA SER A 125 4.94 -6.57 -16.96
C SER A 125 5.06 -5.61 -18.11
N VAL A 126 3.93 -5.27 -18.73
CA VAL A 126 3.80 -4.31 -19.83
C VAL A 126 2.76 -3.28 -19.47
N LEU A 127 3.10 -2.00 -19.55
CA LEU A 127 2.13 -0.92 -19.43
C LEU A 127 1.72 -0.49 -20.84
N SER A 128 0.44 -0.61 -21.17
CA SER A 128 -0.11 -0.15 -22.44
C SER A 128 -0.90 1.14 -22.26
N GLY A 129 -0.55 2.16 -23.04
CA GLY A 129 -1.37 3.37 -23.18
C GLY A 129 -2.68 3.08 -23.91
N CYS A 130 -3.71 3.88 -23.62
CA CYS A 130 -5.06 3.69 -24.17
C CYS A 130 -5.15 3.82 -25.71
N GLU A 131 -4.22 4.55 -26.35
CA GLU A 131 -4.18 4.70 -27.81
C GLU A 131 -3.46 3.54 -28.53
N VAL A 132 -2.84 2.61 -27.80
CA VAL A 132 -2.17 1.46 -28.40
C VAL A 132 -3.21 0.43 -28.83
N GLU A 133 -3.03 -0.12 -30.04
CA GLU A 133 -3.87 -1.22 -30.50
C GLU A 133 -3.72 -2.47 -29.62
N PRO A 134 -4.82 -3.02 -29.07
CA PRO A 134 -4.79 -4.15 -28.13
C PRO A 134 -3.93 -5.33 -28.59
N LYS A 135 -4.02 -5.69 -29.88
CA LYS A 135 -3.22 -6.78 -30.46
C LYS A 135 -1.71 -6.53 -30.41
N GLN A 136 -1.26 -5.28 -30.41
CA GLN A 136 0.17 -4.96 -30.32
C GLN A 136 0.64 -5.06 -28.86
N ALA A 137 -0.17 -4.61 -27.90
CA ALA A 137 0.15 -4.76 -26.48
C ALA A 137 0.25 -6.24 -26.07
N ILE A 138 -0.69 -7.07 -26.53
CA ILE A 138 -0.72 -8.52 -26.24
C ILE A 138 0.50 -9.26 -26.80
N LYS A 139 1.07 -8.83 -27.92
CA LYS A 139 2.31 -9.43 -28.46
C LYS A 139 3.54 -9.27 -27.56
N GLN A 140 3.48 -8.36 -26.59
CA GLN A 140 4.57 -8.11 -25.64
C GLN A 140 4.46 -8.97 -24.38
N THR A 141 3.42 -9.82 -24.27
CA THR A 141 3.15 -10.69 -23.11
C THR A 141 2.84 -12.10 -23.58
N THR A 142 2.75 -13.04 -22.64
CA THR A 142 2.33 -14.42 -22.89
C THR A 142 1.02 -14.71 -22.16
N ALA A 143 0.14 -15.51 -22.77
CA ALA A 143 -1.05 -16.00 -22.09
C ALA A 143 -0.72 -17.31 -21.34
N PRO A 144 -1.33 -17.59 -20.20
CA PRO A 144 -2.28 -16.74 -19.50
C PRO A 144 -1.64 -15.47 -18.91
N MET A 145 -2.41 -14.37 -18.82
CA MET A 145 -1.92 -13.10 -18.29
C MET A 145 -2.93 -12.42 -17.36
N ILE A 146 -2.43 -11.58 -16.49
CA ILE A 146 -3.25 -10.73 -15.62
C ILE A 146 -3.34 -9.33 -16.25
N ILE A 147 -4.55 -8.83 -16.40
CA ILE A 147 -4.84 -7.46 -16.81
C ILE A 147 -5.25 -6.66 -15.57
N LYS A 148 -4.55 -5.57 -15.28
CA LYS A 148 -4.80 -4.71 -14.11
C LYS A 148 -5.06 -3.28 -14.55
N THR A 149 -6.11 -2.65 -14.03
CA THR A 149 -6.23 -1.20 -14.10
C THR A 149 -5.26 -0.56 -13.12
N LEU A 150 -4.67 0.59 -13.48
CA LEU A 150 -3.73 1.30 -12.59
C LEU A 150 -4.43 1.84 -11.34
N LYS A 151 -5.71 2.20 -11.45
CA LYS A 151 -6.56 2.63 -10.32
C LYS A 151 -7.34 1.43 -9.81
N GLY A 152 -7.26 1.16 -8.52
CA GLY A 152 -7.96 0.04 -7.87
C GLY A 152 -7.17 -0.50 -6.68
N SER A 153 -7.88 -1.17 -5.78
CA SER A 153 -7.32 -1.83 -4.60
C SER A 153 -8.13 -3.09 -4.30
N GLN A 154 -7.62 -3.97 -3.43
CA GLN A 154 -8.30 -5.17 -2.96
C GLN A 154 -8.73 -6.14 -4.08
N GLY A 155 -7.94 -6.22 -5.17
CA GLY A 155 -8.24 -7.09 -6.29
C GLY A 155 -9.36 -6.60 -7.23
N ILE A 156 -9.87 -5.37 -7.03
CA ILE A 156 -10.79 -4.73 -7.98
C ILE A 156 -10.00 -4.27 -9.21
N GLY A 157 -10.53 -4.56 -10.42
CA GLY A 157 -9.86 -4.23 -11.68
C GLY A 157 -8.69 -5.16 -12.01
N VAL A 158 -8.68 -6.39 -11.48
CA VAL A 158 -7.72 -7.46 -11.79
C VAL A 158 -8.45 -8.59 -12.49
N ILE A 159 -8.08 -8.90 -13.72
CA ILE A 159 -8.75 -9.86 -14.61
C ILE A 159 -7.73 -10.87 -15.11
N LEU A 160 -8.03 -12.16 -15.04
CA LEU A 160 -7.25 -13.21 -15.68
C LEU A 160 -7.75 -13.38 -17.13
N ALA A 161 -6.85 -13.29 -18.09
CA ALA A 161 -7.09 -13.61 -19.47
C ALA A 161 -6.31 -14.88 -19.83
N GLU A 162 -7.04 -15.99 -19.92
CA GLU A 162 -6.44 -17.31 -20.20
C GLU A 162 -5.92 -17.43 -21.64
N ARG A 163 -6.50 -16.65 -22.57
CA ARG A 163 -6.18 -16.72 -24.01
C ARG A 163 -5.92 -15.33 -24.57
N PRO A 164 -5.05 -15.19 -25.57
CA PRO A 164 -4.79 -13.90 -26.21
C PRO A 164 -6.06 -13.22 -26.76
N GLN A 165 -7.01 -13.98 -27.30
CA GLN A 165 -8.26 -13.44 -27.84
C GLN A 165 -9.12 -12.81 -26.74
N SER A 166 -9.23 -13.46 -25.58
CA SER A 166 -9.95 -12.91 -24.42
C SER A 166 -9.29 -11.62 -23.93
N ALA A 167 -7.95 -11.58 -23.90
CA ALA A 167 -7.20 -10.38 -23.54
C ALA A 167 -7.47 -9.23 -24.51
N VAL A 168 -7.49 -9.49 -25.83
CA VAL A 168 -7.82 -8.47 -26.84
C VAL A 168 -9.21 -7.88 -26.59
N SER A 169 -10.23 -8.72 -26.39
CA SER A 169 -11.60 -8.26 -26.14
C SER A 169 -11.72 -7.42 -24.86
N ILE A 170 -11.00 -7.81 -23.81
CA ILE A 170 -10.96 -7.04 -22.55
C ILE A 170 -10.33 -5.66 -22.81
N LEU A 171 -9.20 -5.61 -23.53
CA LEU A 171 -8.50 -4.35 -23.83
C LEU A 171 -9.33 -3.44 -24.73
N GLU A 172 -10.03 -3.99 -25.74
CA GLU A 172 -10.96 -3.24 -26.58
C GLU A 172 -12.06 -2.60 -25.74
N THR A 173 -12.64 -3.33 -24.77
CA THR A 173 -13.65 -2.80 -23.86
C THR A 173 -13.09 -1.68 -22.97
N LEU A 174 -11.84 -1.82 -22.50
CA LEU A 174 -11.20 -0.83 -21.63
C LEU A 174 -10.68 0.39 -22.40
N LYS A 175 -10.44 0.29 -23.70
CA LYS A 175 -9.94 1.39 -24.54
C LYS A 175 -10.85 2.62 -24.47
N ASP A 176 -12.17 2.41 -24.52
CA ASP A 176 -13.15 3.49 -24.45
C ASP A 176 -13.19 4.22 -23.09
N THR A 177 -12.60 3.61 -22.06
CA THR A 177 -12.51 4.23 -20.71
C THR A 177 -11.34 5.19 -20.57
N ASN A 178 -10.49 5.33 -21.58
CA ASN A 178 -9.27 6.15 -21.59
C ASN A 178 -8.32 5.84 -20.40
N VAL A 179 -8.23 4.57 -20.01
CA VAL A 179 -7.40 4.12 -18.87
C VAL A 179 -6.25 3.26 -19.37
N ALA A 180 -5.02 3.63 -19.04
CA ALA A 180 -3.86 2.78 -19.26
C ALA A 180 -3.99 1.48 -18.45
N VAL A 181 -3.57 0.36 -19.02
CA VAL A 181 -3.65 -0.97 -18.42
C VAL A 181 -2.28 -1.59 -18.24
N LEU A 182 -2.12 -2.29 -17.15
CA LEU A 182 -0.95 -3.10 -16.83
C LEU A 182 -1.27 -4.55 -17.19
N LEU A 183 -0.48 -5.12 -18.08
CA LEU A 183 -0.47 -6.54 -18.42
C LEU A 183 0.69 -7.20 -17.66
N GLN A 184 0.45 -8.33 -17.05
CA GLN A 184 1.45 -9.01 -16.25
C GLN A 184 1.36 -10.52 -16.47
N ASP A 185 2.50 -11.20 -16.59
CA ASP A 185 2.52 -12.65 -16.71
C ASP A 185 1.81 -13.31 -15.53
N PHE A 186 1.00 -14.31 -15.82
CA PHE A 186 0.34 -15.10 -14.78
C PHE A 186 1.30 -16.16 -14.24
N VAL A 187 1.50 -16.16 -12.94
CA VAL A 187 2.37 -17.13 -12.25
C VAL A 187 1.55 -18.34 -11.84
N GLU A 188 1.49 -19.34 -12.72
CA GLU A 188 0.67 -20.55 -12.54
C GLU A 188 1.09 -21.37 -11.31
N GLU A 189 2.37 -21.38 -10.98
CA GLU A 189 2.94 -22.15 -9.87
C GLU A 189 2.37 -21.72 -8.51
N ALA A 190 1.94 -20.47 -8.40
CA ALA A 190 1.37 -19.93 -7.18
C ALA A 190 0.01 -20.52 -6.83
N LYS A 191 -0.74 -21.07 -7.81
CA LYS A 191 -2.03 -21.75 -7.60
C LYS A 191 -3.02 -20.96 -6.74
N GLY A 192 -3.12 -19.63 -6.97
CA GLY A 192 -4.02 -18.77 -6.20
C GLY A 192 -3.53 -18.47 -4.77
N THR A 193 -2.24 -18.63 -4.50
CA THR A 193 -1.63 -18.29 -3.21
C THR A 193 -0.66 -17.13 -3.36
N ASP A 194 -0.51 -16.33 -2.31
CA ASP A 194 0.57 -15.36 -2.16
C ASP A 194 1.02 -15.26 -0.70
N ILE A 195 2.15 -14.60 -0.48
CA ILE A 195 2.72 -14.40 0.85
C ILE A 195 2.72 -12.91 1.16
N ARG A 196 2.10 -12.53 2.27
CA ARG A 196 2.20 -11.17 2.83
C ARG A 196 3.29 -11.13 3.89
N CYS A 197 4.31 -10.30 3.65
CA CYS A 197 5.30 -9.90 4.65
C CYS A 197 4.94 -8.54 5.22
N PHE A 198 4.92 -8.40 6.54
CA PHE A 198 4.83 -7.11 7.20
C PHE A 198 6.22 -6.65 7.61
N VAL A 199 6.67 -5.55 7.03
CA VAL A 199 8.01 -4.99 7.25
C VAL A 199 7.91 -3.72 8.09
N ILE A 200 8.74 -3.62 9.12
CA ILE A 200 8.93 -2.41 9.93
C ILE A 200 10.43 -2.14 10.01
N GLY A 201 10.87 -1.00 9.48
CA GLY A 201 12.29 -0.67 9.38
C GLY A 201 13.05 -1.73 8.57
N ASP A 202 13.99 -2.40 9.23
CA ASP A 202 14.87 -3.41 8.63
C ASP A 202 14.44 -4.85 8.96
N LYS A 203 13.20 -5.07 9.41
CA LYS A 203 12.74 -6.38 9.87
C LYS A 203 11.41 -6.78 9.26
N VAL A 204 11.29 -8.04 8.84
CA VAL A 204 10.00 -8.69 8.61
C VAL A 204 9.48 -9.14 9.98
N VAL A 205 8.47 -8.45 10.49
CA VAL A 205 7.91 -8.69 11.83
C VAL A 205 6.85 -9.79 11.85
N ALA A 206 6.14 -9.96 10.75
CA ALA A 206 5.13 -11.01 10.60
C ALA A 206 5.01 -11.45 9.13
N THR A 207 4.62 -12.72 8.94
CA THR A 207 4.34 -13.31 7.63
C THR A 207 3.07 -14.13 7.67
N MET A 208 2.33 -14.14 6.57
CA MET A 208 1.20 -15.04 6.35
C MET A 208 1.15 -15.45 4.89
N GLN A 209 0.75 -16.67 4.63
CA GLN A 209 0.32 -17.12 3.31
C GLN A 209 -1.18 -16.90 3.18
N ARG A 210 -1.60 -16.26 2.08
CA ARG A 210 -3.01 -16.11 1.74
C ARG A 210 -3.36 -17.13 0.67
N ILE A 211 -4.53 -17.73 0.78
CA ILE A 211 -5.00 -18.79 -0.10
C ILE A 211 -6.38 -18.40 -0.63
N GLY A 212 -6.50 -18.28 -1.94
CA GLY A 212 -7.79 -18.03 -2.62
C GLY A 212 -8.73 -19.21 -2.47
N GLN A 213 -10.02 -18.98 -2.70
CA GLN A 213 -11.00 -20.08 -2.80
C GLN A 213 -10.75 -20.90 -4.07
N ASP A 214 -11.24 -22.14 -4.08
CA ASP A 214 -11.16 -23.00 -5.25
C ASP A 214 -11.70 -22.31 -6.51
N GLY A 215 -10.88 -22.27 -7.56
CA GLY A 215 -11.21 -21.58 -8.81
C GLY A 215 -10.94 -20.06 -8.81
N GLU A 216 -10.54 -19.45 -7.68
CA GLU A 216 -10.17 -18.04 -7.61
C GLU A 216 -8.63 -17.91 -7.66
N PHE A 217 -8.12 -17.19 -8.64
CA PHE A 217 -6.67 -16.97 -8.81
C PHE A 217 -6.11 -15.89 -7.88
N ARG A 218 -6.99 -15.10 -7.23
CA ARG A 218 -6.63 -14.04 -6.29
C ARG A 218 -6.72 -14.52 -4.86
N ALA A 219 -5.65 -14.35 -4.08
CA ALA A 219 -5.57 -14.75 -2.68
C ALA A 219 -6.18 -13.73 -1.69
N ASN A 220 -6.98 -12.77 -2.16
CA ASN A 220 -7.49 -11.68 -1.34
C ASN A 220 -8.59 -12.12 -0.37
N PHE A 221 -8.42 -11.83 0.92
CA PHE A 221 -9.37 -12.17 1.99
C PHE A 221 -10.79 -11.66 1.75
N HIS A 222 -10.95 -10.43 1.23
CA HIS A 222 -12.26 -9.86 0.90
C HIS A 222 -13.05 -10.65 -0.16
N ARG A 223 -12.43 -11.68 -0.75
CA ARG A 223 -13.03 -12.63 -1.69
C ARG A 223 -13.20 -14.03 -1.10
N GLY A 224 -13.18 -14.13 0.24
CA GLY A 224 -13.36 -15.40 0.95
C GLY A 224 -12.10 -16.25 1.07
N GLY A 225 -10.92 -15.71 0.73
CA GLY A 225 -9.65 -16.39 0.94
C GLY A 225 -9.35 -16.62 2.43
N THR A 226 -8.51 -17.60 2.71
CA THR A 226 -7.99 -17.92 4.04
C THR A 226 -6.55 -17.46 4.20
N ALA A 227 -6.05 -17.49 5.44
CA ALA A 227 -4.65 -17.20 5.73
C ALA A 227 -4.08 -18.18 6.75
N GLU A 228 -2.83 -18.55 6.57
CA GLU A 228 -2.10 -19.42 7.48
C GLU A 228 -0.68 -18.91 7.75
N LYS A 229 -0.08 -19.40 8.84
CA LYS A 229 1.30 -19.07 9.16
C LYS A 229 2.25 -19.67 8.14
N VAL A 230 3.22 -18.89 7.68
CA VAL A 230 4.29 -19.34 6.82
C VAL A 230 5.63 -18.92 7.40
N LYS A 231 6.64 -19.77 7.29
CA LYS A 231 8.03 -19.44 7.64
C LYS A 231 8.80 -19.16 6.36
N LEU A 232 9.50 -18.05 6.33
CA LEU A 232 10.38 -17.66 5.24
C LEU A 232 11.84 -17.85 5.64
N THR A 233 12.67 -18.18 4.69
CA THR A 233 14.14 -18.12 4.81
C THR A 233 14.60 -16.68 4.99
N GLU A 234 15.81 -16.45 5.43
CA GLU A 234 16.36 -15.10 5.56
C GLU A 234 16.51 -14.42 4.19
N ASP A 235 16.83 -15.15 3.14
CA ASP A 235 16.90 -14.60 1.77
C ASP A 235 15.55 -14.11 1.28
N GLU A 236 14.48 -14.87 1.53
CA GLU A 236 13.10 -14.46 1.19
C GLU A 236 12.65 -13.22 1.98
N LYS A 237 12.97 -13.15 3.27
CA LYS A 237 12.72 -11.96 4.08
C LYS A 237 13.50 -10.74 3.57
N ASN A 238 14.75 -10.95 3.14
CA ASN A 238 15.58 -9.89 2.59
C ASN A 238 14.98 -9.29 1.32
N ILE A 239 14.31 -10.07 0.47
CA ILE A 239 13.58 -9.56 -0.70
C ILE A 239 12.52 -8.55 -0.23
N ALA A 240 11.70 -8.89 0.77
CA ALA A 240 10.66 -7.99 1.29
C ALA A 240 11.24 -6.71 1.91
N ILE A 241 12.34 -6.81 2.67
CA ILE A 241 13.02 -5.67 3.26
C ILE A 241 13.59 -4.74 2.17
N ARG A 242 14.28 -5.31 1.17
CA ARG A 242 14.82 -4.56 0.04
C ARG A 242 13.71 -3.87 -0.76
N ALA A 243 12.59 -4.55 -1.00
CA ALA A 243 11.43 -3.98 -1.70
C ALA A 243 10.84 -2.79 -0.94
N THR A 244 10.73 -2.87 0.39
CA THR A 244 10.28 -1.78 1.25
C THR A 244 11.22 -0.56 1.13
N LYS A 245 12.53 -0.79 1.22
CA LYS A 245 13.56 0.26 1.11
C LYS A 245 13.64 0.88 -0.27
N ALA A 246 13.49 0.08 -1.32
CA ALA A 246 13.51 0.57 -2.71
C ALA A 246 12.44 1.63 -2.96
N LEU A 247 11.29 1.54 -2.31
CA LEU A 247 10.22 2.53 -2.37
C LEU A 247 10.35 3.64 -1.32
N GLY A 248 11.38 3.60 -0.47
CA GLY A 248 11.60 4.58 0.61
C GLY A 248 10.59 4.47 1.76
N LEU A 249 9.94 3.32 1.92
CA LEU A 249 8.98 3.05 2.98
C LEU A 249 9.69 2.62 4.27
N ALA A 250 9.18 3.07 5.40
CA ALA A 250 9.59 2.60 6.72
C ALA A 250 8.70 1.47 7.24
N VAL A 251 7.44 1.45 6.81
CA VAL A 251 6.47 0.37 7.10
C VAL A 251 5.77 -0.04 5.81
N ALA A 252 5.73 -1.33 5.51
CA ALA A 252 5.09 -1.85 4.32
C ALA A 252 4.49 -3.25 4.52
N GLY A 253 3.47 -3.55 3.73
CA GLY A 253 3.03 -4.91 3.44
C GLY A 253 3.54 -5.31 2.06
N VAL A 254 4.45 -6.27 1.98
CA VAL A 254 5.02 -6.76 0.72
C VAL A 254 4.35 -8.07 0.34
N ASP A 255 3.77 -8.11 -0.85
CA ASP A 255 3.14 -9.31 -1.39
C ASP A 255 4.12 -10.03 -2.32
N LEU A 256 4.43 -11.26 -1.98
CA LEU A 256 5.36 -12.14 -2.70
C LEU A 256 4.60 -13.31 -3.30
N ILE A 257 5.10 -13.80 -4.43
CA ILE A 257 4.55 -14.98 -5.10
C ILE A 257 5.67 -15.92 -5.52
N HIS A 258 5.46 -17.23 -5.32
CA HIS A 258 6.40 -18.26 -5.79
C HIS A 258 6.25 -18.49 -7.28
N SER A 259 7.36 -18.40 -8.00
CA SER A 259 7.49 -18.80 -9.41
C SER A 259 8.50 -19.94 -9.55
N LYS A 260 8.65 -20.47 -10.76
CA LYS A 260 9.69 -21.47 -11.10
C LYS A 260 11.11 -20.97 -10.85
N GLU A 261 11.31 -19.65 -10.94
CA GLU A 261 12.63 -19.02 -10.81
C GLU A 261 12.89 -18.46 -9.40
N GLY A 262 11.94 -18.63 -8.47
CA GLY A 262 12.01 -18.13 -7.10
C GLY A 262 10.90 -17.16 -6.78
N LEU A 263 11.08 -16.39 -5.70
CA LEU A 263 10.08 -15.40 -5.25
C LEU A 263 10.10 -14.14 -6.13
N LEU A 264 8.91 -13.67 -6.48
CA LEU A 264 8.69 -12.40 -7.16
C LEU A 264 7.89 -11.47 -6.25
N VAL A 265 8.17 -10.17 -6.31
CA VAL A 265 7.39 -9.14 -5.61
C VAL A 265 6.22 -8.72 -6.50
N LEU A 266 4.99 -8.96 -6.03
CA LEU A 266 3.77 -8.55 -6.73
C LEU A 266 3.40 -7.10 -6.47
N GLU A 267 3.49 -6.68 -5.20
CA GLU A 267 3.04 -5.38 -4.75
C GLU A 267 3.69 -4.99 -3.42
N VAL A 268 3.90 -3.70 -3.21
CA VAL A 268 4.33 -3.13 -1.94
C VAL A 268 3.29 -2.11 -1.47
N ASN A 269 2.67 -2.38 -0.33
CA ASN A 269 1.57 -1.59 0.22
C ASN A 269 2.06 -0.65 1.32
N ALA A 270 1.93 0.68 1.15
CA ALA A 270 2.35 1.68 2.14
C ALA A 270 1.42 1.80 3.36
N SER A 271 0.23 1.22 3.30
CA SER A 271 -0.77 1.23 4.39
C SER A 271 -1.44 -0.14 4.50
N PRO A 272 -0.68 -1.19 4.87
CA PRO A 272 -1.20 -2.56 4.93
C PRO A 272 -2.21 -2.73 6.08
N GLY A 273 -3.24 -3.57 5.85
CA GLY A 273 -4.18 -3.96 6.90
C GLY A 273 -3.51 -4.81 7.98
N LEU A 274 -3.89 -4.62 9.24
CA LEU A 274 -3.32 -5.35 10.39
C LEU A 274 -4.14 -6.60 10.74
N GLU A 275 -5.46 -6.58 10.54
CA GLU A 275 -6.37 -7.55 11.13
C GLU A 275 -6.00 -9.01 10.84
N MET A 276 -5.88 -9.35 9.57
CA MET A 276 -5.63 -10.75 9.18
C MET A 276 -4.24 -11.20 9.64
N ILE A 277 -3.22 -10.39 9.42
CA ILE A 277 -1.85 -10.78 9.73
C ILE A 277 -1.60 -10.83 11.25
N GLU A 278 -2.21 -9.96 12.06
CA GLU A 278 -2.16 -10.06 13.53
C GLU A 278 -2.86 -11.33 14.02
N LYS A 279 -4.09 -11.61 13.52
CA LYS A 279 -4.84 -12.82 13.87
C LYS A 279 -4.11 -14.10 13.46
N THR A 280 -3.50 -14.11 12.27
CA THR A 280 -2.78 -15.29 11.75
C THR A 280 -1.44 -15.50 12.44
N SER A 281 -0.64 -14.46 12.62
CA SER A 281 0.70 -14.56 13.20
C SER A 281 0.69 -14.62 14.75
N GLY A 282 -0.30 -14.00 15.39
CA GLY A 282 -0.33 -13.78 16.83
C GLY A 282 0.64 -12.68 17.29
N ILE A 283 1.14 -11.84 16.37
CA ILE A 283 2.09 -10.75 16.65
C ILE A 283 1.32 -9.43 16.77
N ASP A 284 1.57 -8.67 17.83
CA ASP A 284 1.05 -7.30 17.99
C ASP A 284 1.85 -6.33 17.09
N ILE A 285 1.40 -6.19 15.85
CA ILE A 285 2.06 -5.35 14.86
C ILE A 285 1.81 -3.88 15.15
N ALA A 286 0.63 -3.53 15.64
CA ALA A 286 0.30 -2.17 16.01
C ALA A 286 1.26 -1.63 17.06
N LEU A 287 1.52 -2.40 18.12
CA LEU A 287 2.50 -2.03 19.14
C LEU A 287 3.91 -1.86 18.54
N GLN A 288 4.36 -2.79 17.71
CA GLN A 288 5.68 -2.69 17.07
C GLN A 288 5.82 -1.44 16.18
N MET A 289 4.75 -1.04 15.49
CA MET A 289 4.74 0.20 14.70
C MET A 289 4.87 1.44 15.60
N ILE A 290 4.20 1.49 16.74
CA ILE A 290 4.30 2.61 17.69
C ILE A 290 5.69 2.67 18.33
N LEU A 291 6.25 1.54 18.75
CA LEU A 291 7.61 1.49 19.32
C LEU A 291 8.67 1.92 18.28
N PHE A 292 8.51 1.51 17.02
CA PHE A 292 9.36 1.98 15.94
C PHE A 292 9.24 3.48 15.73
N LEU A 293 8.02 4.03 15.73
CA LEU A 293 7.78 5.46 15.61
C LEU A 293 8.47 6.25 16.73
N GLU A 294 8.39 5.78 17.98
CA GLU A 294 9.09 6.39 19.11
C GLU A 294 10.61 6.49 18.91
N GLN A 295 11.20 5.44 18.35
CA GLN A 295 12.63 5.42 18.07
C GLN A 295 13.01 6.46 17.00
N GLN A 296 12.17 6.62 15.97
CA GLN A 296 12.43 7.55 14.88
C GLN A 296 12.26 9.02 15.28
N VAL A 297 11.32 9.32 16.16
CA VAL A 297 11.09 10.71 16.64
C VAL A 297 12.17 11.17 17.61
N LYS A 298 12.83 10.23 18.32
CA LYS A 298 13.92 10.54 19.28
C LYS A 298 15.29 10.75 18.60
N GLN A 299 15.42 10.37 17.31
CA GLN A 299 16.63 10.60 16.50
C GLN A 299 16.62 11.97 15.84
#